data_8fefd2c0f61225c1a2066e173c696805
#
_entry.id   8fefd2c0f61225c1a2066e173c696805
#
_cell.length_a   1.000
_cell.length_b   1.000
_cell.length_c   1.000
_cell.angle_alpha   90.00
_cell.angle_beta   90.00
_cell.angle_gamma   90.00
#
_symmetry.space_group_name_H-M   'P 1'
#
loop_
_entity.id
_entity.type
_entity.pdbx_description
1 polymer ?
#
loop_
_entity_poly.entity_id
_entity_poly.type
_entity_poly.pdbx_seq_one_letter_code
_entity_poly.pdbx_strand_id
1 'polypeptide(L)'
;PATRIIAIDLNNVVGDKSAEGQLRTGIMYLFAGQVSGGDFILPQYRKELMAAVPEMYRPMHMEKLDQLDQEVKSKYYDELHNASDVPFIFPMLETQDREQRKFGIRTVLCSQYLTDFPDTILKSANSVYLMHCRPEDERALVDHFQVPEVTIRKFMQIPKGPAADGSGTSFLAVFRTKAGRIAHILKNTAGPKELWALSSSPGDTALRDYLYEELDGATARDILAENFEHGSAQRVIEFRRKKAGEQDAGNVTRHLAREIIEKRGYRL
;
A
#
# COMPACT_ATOMS: atom_id res chain seq x y z
N PRO A 1 15.19 -17.06 -9.82
CA PRO A 1 15.29 -15.61 -9.71
C PRO A 1 14.69 -15.21 -8.37
N ALA A 2 15.48 -14.48 -7.60
CA ALA A 2 15.00 -14.02 -6.30
C ALA A 2 14.11 -12.79 -6.49
N THR A 3 12.88 -12.98 -6.94
CA THR A 3 11.87 -11.92 -6.93
C THR A 3 11.58 -11.59 -5.48
N ARG A 4 12.00 -10.39 -5.04
CA ARG A 4 11.83 -9.96 -3.65
C ARG A 4 10.47 -9.32 -3.38
N ILE A 5 9.79 -8.87 -4.43
CA ILE A 5 8.49 -8.22 -4.36
C ILE A 5 7.58 -8.90 -5.39
N ILE A 6 6.43 -9.38 -4.92
CA ILE A 6 5.37 -9.92 -5.75
C ILE A 6 4.11 -9.11 -5.45
N ALA A 7 3.48 -8.55 -6.49
CA ALA A 7 2.19 -7.89 -6.39
C ALA A 7 1.18 -8.69 -7.22
N ILE A 8 -0.01 -8.94 -6.66
CA ILE A 8 -1.10 -9.65 -7.31
C ILE A 8 -2.32 -8.75 -7.24
N ASP A 9 -2.81 -8.33 -8.40
CA ASP A 9 -4.03 -7.54 -8.51
C ASP A 9 -5.27 -8.46 -8.59
N LEU A 10 -6.20 -8.26 -7.68
CA LEU A 10 -7.46 -9.02 -7.59
C LEU A 10 -8.69 -8.19 -7.97
N ASN A 11 -8.54 -6.96 -8.43
CA ASN A 11 -9.65 -6.03 -8.69
C ASN A 11 -10.72 -6.61 -9.63
N ASN A 12 -10.34 -7.42 -10.61
CA ASN A 12 -11.27 -8.04 -11.56
C ASN A 12 -12.01 -9.26 -10.99
N VAL A 13 -11.69 -9.70 -9.79
CA VAL A 13 -12.23 -10.92 -9.18
C VAL A 13 -13.10 -10.61 -7.97
N VAL A 14 -12.77 -9.53 -7.25
CA VAL A 14 -13.49 -9.09 -6.05
C VAL A 14 -14.64 -8.15 -6.38
N GLY A 15 -15.59 -8.01 -5.44
CA GLY A 15 -16.70 -7.05 -5.56
C GLY A 15 -18.05 -7.66 -5.99
N ASP A 16 -18.09 -8.91 -6.45
CA ASP A 16 -19.33 -9.65 -6.65
C ASP A 16 -19.80 -10.22 -5.30
N LYS A 17 -20.92 -9.71 -4.79
CA LYS A 17 -21.51 -10.07 -3.49
C LYS A 17 -22.39 -11.32 -3.53
N SER A 18 -22.56 -11.96 -4.68
CA SER A 18 -23.25 -13.26 -4.79
C SER A 18 -22.46 -14.34 -4.04
N ALA A 19 -23.12 -15.44 -3.66
CA ALA A 19 -22.46 -16.56 -3.00
C ALA A 19 -21.29 -17.13 -3.84
N GLU A 20 -21.47 -17.18 -5.16
CA GLU A 20 -20.43 -17.59 -6.10
C GLU A 20 -19.27 -16.58 -6.15
N GLY A 21 -19.58 -15.28 -6.19
CA GLY A 21 -18.60 -14.21 -6.17
C GLY A 21 -17.76 -14.19 -4.88
N GLN A 22 -18.39 -14.40 -3.72
CA GLN A 22 -17.70 -14.52 -2.45
C GLN A 22 -16.78 -15.75 -2.40
N LEU A 23 -17.24 -16.90 -2.90
CA LEU A 23 -16.41 -18.11 -2.99
C LEU A 23 -15.21 -17.89 -3.92
N ARG A 24 -15.43 -17.30 -5.09
CA ARG A 24 -14.37 -16.96 -6.05
C ARG A 24 -13.35 -16.00 -5.42
N THR A 25 -13.80 -14.93 -4.78
CA THR A 25 -12.94 -13.99 -4.05
C THR A 25 -12.09 -14.71 -3.02
N GLY A 26 -12.69 -15.55 -2.19
CA GLY A 26 -11.98 -16.32 -1.17
C GLY A 26 -10.92 -17.25 -1.73
N ILE A 27 -11.24 -18.01 -2.79
CA ILE A 27 -10.29 -18.90 -3.47
C ILE A 27 -9.09 -18.09 -4.02
N MET A 28 -9.34 -16.94 -4.62
CA MET A 28 -8.29 -16.11 -5.19
C MET A 28 -7.40 -15.49 -4.10
N TYR A 29 -7.94 -15.09 -2.95
CA TYR A 29 -7.14 -14.65 -1.80
C TYR A 29 -6.25 -15.78 -1.26
N LEU A 30 -6.77 -17.00 -1.14
CA LEU A 30 -5.98 -18.16 -0.72
C LEU A 30 -4.87 -18.46 -1.72
N PHE A 31 -5.19 -18.49 -3.01
CA PHE A 31 -4.23 -18.74 -4.08
C PHE A 31 -3.14 -17.66 -4.13
N ALA A 32 -3.52 -16.40 -4.11
CA ALA A 32 -2.58 -15.27 -4.09
C ALA A 32 -1.65 -15.33 -2.86
N GLY A 33 -2.21 -15.63 -1.68
CA GLY A 33 -1.44 -15.79 -0.45
C GLY A 33 -0.44 -16.95 -0.50
N GLN A 34 -0.80 -18.06 -1.15
CA GLN A 34 0.08 -19.21 -1.34
C GLN A 34 1.18 -18.93 -2.38
N VAL A 35 0.83 -18.35 -3.52
CA VAL A 35 1.80 -18.03 -4.58
C VAL A 35 2.81 -16.97 -4.13
N SER A 36 2.36 -15.93 -3.43
CA SER A 36 3.24 -14.84 -3.00
C SER A 36 4.05 -15.13 -1.74
N GLY A 37 3.56 -15.99 -0.86
CA GLY A 37 4.13 -16.18 0.46
C GLY A 37 4.43 -17.62 0.86
N GLY A 38 4.21 -18.60 -0.02
CA GLY A 38 4.48 -20.00 0.26
C GLY A 38 5.96 -20.27 0.60
N ASP A 39 6.87 -19.56 -0.06
CA ASP A 39 8.31 -19.70 0.18
C ASP A 39 8.76 -19.18 1.55
N PHE A 40 7.99 -18.30 2.19
CA PHE A 40 8.39 -17.64 3.45
C PHE A 40 8.54 -18.61 4.61
N ILE A 41 7.88 -19.77 4.56
CA ILE A 41 7.91 -20.80 5.59
C ILE A 41 8.84 -21.97 5.23
N LEU A 42 9.48 -21.98 4.06
CA LEU A 42 10.39 -23.07 3.62
C LEU A 42 11.51 -23.40 4.62
N PRO A 43 12.08 -22.45 5.40
CA PRO A 43 13.11 -22.79 6.39
C PRO A 43 12.70 -23.85 7.39
N GLN A 44 11.40 -23.97 7.72
CA GLN A 44 10.92 -25.03 8.64
C GLN A 44 11.03 -26.44 8.05
N TYR A 45 11.04 -26.56 6.73
CA TYR A 45 11.12 -27.84 6.01
C TYR A 45 12.53 -28.14 5.49
N ARG A 46 13.56 -27.49 6.07
CA ARG A 46 14.95 -27.56 5.62
C ARG A 46 15.47 -28.98 5.42
N LYS A 47 15.15 -29.89 6.33
CA LYS A 47 15.62 -31.29 6.26
C LYS A 47 15.01 -32.02 5.07
N GLU A 48 13.71 -31.92 4.90
CA GLU A 48 12.95 -32.56 3.83
C GLU A 48 13.39 -32.02 2.46
N LEU A 49 13.53 -30.70 2.36
CA LEU A 49 13.98 -30.05 1.14
C LEU A 49 15.40 -30.49 0.76
N MET A 50 16.33 -30.51 1.74
CA MET A 50 17.70 -30.92 1.46
C MET A 50 17.83 -32.40 1.09
N ALA A 51 16.92 -33.25 1.59
CA ALA A 51 16.88 -34.66 1.19
C ALA A 51 16.47 -34.82 -0.29
N ALA A 52 15.59 -33.98 -0.79
CA ALA A 52 15.10 -33.99 -2.17
C ALA A 52 16.05 -33.30 -3.18
N VAL A 53 16.97 -32.44 -2.70
CA VAL A 53 17.88 -31.67 -3.56
C VAL A 53 19.16 -32.47 -3.83
N PRO A 54 19.61 -32.60 -5.12
CA PRO A 54 20.90 -33.20 -5.45
C PRO A 54 22.05 -32.53 -4.71
N GLU A 55 23.04 -33.33 -4.28
CA GLU A 55 24.11 -32.88 -3.39
C GLU A 55 24.85 -31.64 -3.89
N MET A 56 25.11 -31.59 -5.18
CA MET A 56 25.83 -30.47 -5.82
C MET A 56 25.12 -29.11 -5.70
N TYR A 57 23.79 -29.10 -5.50
CA TYR A 57 23.00 -27.85 -5.38
C TYR A 57 22.65 -27.51 -3.91
N ARG A 58 22.91 -28.41 -2.97
CA ARG A 58 22.58 -28.19 -1.55
C ARG A 58 23.19 -26.92 -0.96
N PRO A 59 24.47 -26.56 -1.21
CA PRO A 59 25.05 -25.33 -0.65
C PRO A 59 24.26 -24.09 -1.04
N MET A 60 23.90 -23.93 -2.32
CA MET A 60 23.14 -22.80 -2.83
C MET A 60 21.73 -22.73 -2.19
N HIS A 61 21.06 -23.87 -2.08
CA HIS A 61 19.73 -23.92 -1.45
C HIS A 61 19.78 -23.67 0.06
N MET A 62 20.83 -24.13 0.74
CA MET A 62 21.03 -23.85 2.17
C MET A 62 21.22 -22.35 2.41
N GLU A 63 22.08 -21.70 1.63
CA GLU A 63 22.29 -20.25 1.72
C GLU A 63 20.97 -19.47 1.53
N LYS A 64 20.16 -19.86 0.54
CA LYS A 64 18.83 -19.23 0.32
C LYS A 64 17.89 -19.45 1.52
N LEU A 65 17.88 -20.64 2.10
CA LEU A 65 17.05 -20.90 3.29
C LEU A 65 17.53 -20.12 4.51
N ASP A 66 18.86 -19.96 4.67
CA ASP A 66 19.44 -19.16 5.75
C ASP A 66 19.08 -17.67 5.59
N GLN A 67 19.12 -17.14 4.37
CA GLN A 67 18.67 -15.78 4.07
C GLN A 67 17.18 -15.60 4.40
N LEU A 68 16.33 -16.53 3.97
CA LEU A 68 14.90 -16.50 4.27
C LEU A 68 14.60 -16.60 5.77
N ASP A 69 15.39 -17.33 6.53
CA ASP A 69 15.22 -17.48 7.98
C ASP A 69 15.56 -16.20 8.73
N GLN A 70 16.57 -15.47 8.28
CA GLN A 70 17.06 -14.24 8.90
C GLN A 70 16.28 -12.99 8.49
N GLU A 71 15.70 -12.95 7.28
CA GLU A 71 15.00 -11.79 6.74
C GLU A 71 13.59 -11.65 7.34
N VAL A 72 13.19 -10.40 7.59
CA VAL A 72 11.79 -10.06 7.87
C VAL A 72 11.02 -10.04 6.56
N LYS A 73 9.96 -10.84 6.50
CA LYS A 73 9.06 -10.92 5.35
C LYS A 73 7.77 -10.18 5.66
N SER A 74 7.14 -9.59 4.65
CA SER A 74 5.88 -8.87 4.84
C SER A 74 4.85 -9.30 3.81
N LYS A 75 3.62 -9.51 4.27
CA LYS A 75 2.43 -9.72 3.44
C LYS A 75 1.54 -8.51 3.61
N TYR A 76 1.15 -7.91 2.50
CA TYR A 76 0.26 -6.77 2.44
C TYR A 76 -1.05 -7.18 1.82
N TYR A 77 -2.16 -6.83 2.47
CA TYR A 77 -3.52 -7.00 1.98
C TYR A 77 -4.14 -5.62 1.90
N ASP A 78 -4.27 -5.12 0.69
CA ASP A 78 -4.86 -3.81 0.42
C ASP A 78 -6.34 -3.93 0.07
N GLU A 79 -7.12 -2.86 0.27
CA GLU A 79 -8.56 -2.78 0.02
C GLU A 79 -9.34 -3.96 0.63
N LEU A 80 -9.00 -4.35 1.87
CA LEU A 80 -9.52 -5.55 2.51
C LEU A 80 -11.05 -5.52 2.72
N HIS A 81 -11.66 -4.33 2.69
CA HIS A 81 -13.12 -4.19 2.71
C HIS A 81 -13.82 -4.93 1.57
N ASN A 82 -13.15 -5.13 0.42
CA ASN A 82 -13.68 -5.91 -0.69
C ASN A 82 -13.83 -7.41 -0.38
N ALA A 83 -13.16 -7.89 0.65
CA ALA A 83 -13.19 -9.27 1.11
C ALA A 83 -13.91 -9.43 2.47
N SER A 84 -14.44 -8.36 3.06
CA SER A 84 -15.07 -8.37 4.39
C SER A 84 -16.32 -9.26 4.46
N ASP A 85 -17.04 -9.39 3.34
CA ASP A 85 -18.24 -10.21 3.23
C ASP A 85 -17.92 -11.71 3.06
N VAL A 86 -16.64 -12.10 2.93
CA VAL A 86 -16.22 -13.51 2.79
C VAL A 86 -15.93 -14.10 4.19
N PRO A 87 -16.77 -15.00 4.72
CA PRO A 87 -16.77 -15.36 6.14
C PRO A 87 -15.46 -15.95 6.66
N PHE A 88 -14.64 -16.55 5.80
CA PHE A 88 -13.42 -17.27 6.21
C PHE A 88 -12.13 -16.43 6.06
N ILE A 89 -12.17 -15.26 5.42
CA ILE A 89 -10.96 -14.45 5.17
C ILE A 89 -10.34 -13.97 6.47
N PHE A 90 -11.11 -13.31 7.34
CA PHE A 90 -10.56 -12.82 8.61
C PHE A 90 -10.11 -13.94 9.55
N PRO A 91 -10.87 -15.04 9.77
CA PRO A 91 -10.38 -16.18 10.53
C PRO A 91 -9.09 -16.79 9.97
N MET A 92 -8.96 -16.86 8.65
CA MET A 92 -7.73 -17.30 7.98
C MET A 92 -6.56 -16.36 8.28
N LEU A 93 -6.74 -15.04 8.13
CA LEU A 93 -5.72 -14.03 8.39
C LEU A 93 -5.27 -14.07 9.86
N GLU A 94 -6.19 -14.23 10.81
CA GLU A 94 -5.87 -14.39 12.23
C GLU A 94 -5.02 -15.62 12.50
N THR A 95 -5.40 -16.75 11.90
CA THR A 95 -4.65 -18.00 12.03
C THR A 95 -3.24 -17.83 11.45
N GLN A 96 -3.15 -17.29 10.26
CA GLN A 96 -1.86 -17.00 9.61
C GLN A 96 -0.98 -16.06 10.44
N ASP A 97 -1.52 -14.97 11.00
CA ASP A 97 -0.74 -14.05 11.83
C ASP A 97 -0.15 -14.73 13.05
N ARG A 98 -0.93 -15.61 13.72
CA ARG A 98 -0.44 -16.36 14.89
C ARG A 98 0.65 -17.37 14.53
N GLU A 99 0.47 -18.11 13.44
CA GLU A 99 1.38 -19.17 13.04
C GLU A 99 2.65 -18.66 12.37
N GLN A 100 2.56 -17.58 11.59
CA GLN A 100 3.64 -17.10 10.75
C GLN A 100 4.59 -16.14 11.46
N ARG A 101 4.19 -15.60 12.60
CA ARG A 101 5.02 -14.68 13.40
C ARG A 101 6.38 -15.27 13.80
N LYS A 102 6.42 -16.56 14.10
CA LYS A 102 7.67 -17.30 14.44
C LYS A 102 8.65 -17.42 13.26
N PHE A 103 8.20 -17.18 12.02
CA PHE A 103 9.03 -17.19 10.82
C PHE A 103 9.43 -15.77 10.37
N GLY A 104 9.29 -14.78 11.24
CA GLY A 104 9.60 -13.38 10.89
C GLY A 104 8.66 -12.77 9.85
N ILE A 105 7.44 -13.33 9.70
CA ILE A 105 6.46 -12.80 8.74
C ILE A 105 5.61 -11.75 9.44
N ARG A 106 5.54 -10.56 8.84
CA ARG A 106 4.68 -9.44 9.23
C ARG A 106 3.46 -9.41 8.30
N THR A 107 2.28 -9.28 8.89
CA THR A 107 1.04 -9.06 8.14
C THR A 107 0.63 -7.59 8.27
N VAL A 108 0.36 -6.95 7.14
CA VAL A 108 -0.13 -5.56 7.04
C VAL A 108 -1.49 -5.62 6.35
N LEU A 109 -2.50 -5.12 7.04
CA LEU A 109 -3.88 -5.09 6.57
C LEU A 109 -4.29 -3.64 6.35
N CYS A 110 -4.76 -3.30 5.15
CA CYS A 110 -5.21 -1.97 4.77
C CYS A 110 -6.68 -2.00 4.39
N SER A 111 -7.44 -1.04 4.88
CA SER A 111 -8.85 -0.84 4.53
C SER A 111 -9.25 0.62 4.66
N GLN A 112 -10.42 0.98 4.14
CA GLN A 112 -10.91 2.35 4.14
C GLN A 112 -11.42 2.78 5.51
N TYR A 113 -11.96 1.85 6.29
CA TYR A 113 -12.56 2.13 7.58
C TYR A 113 -12.04 1.19 8.68
N LEU A 114 -11.93 1.72 9.89
CA LEU A 114 -11.55 0.93 11.06
C LEU A 114 -12.59 -0.16 11.37
N THR A 115 -13.85 0.12 11.08
CA THR A 115 -14.99 -0.79 11.27
C THR A 115 -15.02 -1.97 10.30
N ASP A 116 -14.18 -1.97 9.25
CA ASP A 116 -14.05 -3.11 8.34
C ASP A 116 -13.34 -4.29 9.01
N PHE A 117 -12.60 -4.03 10.09
CA PHE A 117 -11.86 -5.04 10.81
C PHE A 117 -12.66 -5.59 12.01
N PRO A 118 -12.72 -6.92 12.17
CA PRO A 118 -13.31 -7.50 13.37
C PRO A 118 -12.48 -7.19 14.63
N ASP A 119 -13.13 -7.17 15.77
CA ASP A 119 -12.53 -6.90 17.09
C ASP A 119 -11.27 -7.74 17.38
N THR A 120 -11.24 -8.97 16.92
CA THR A 120 -10.11 -9.89 17.10
C THR A 120 -8.86 -9.39 16.41
N ILE A 121 -8.97 -8.87 15.19
CA ILE A 121 -7.88 -8.24 14.44
C ILE A 121 -7.43 -6.95 15.13
N LEU A 122 -8.38 -6.08 15.52
CA LEU A 122 -8.05 -4.82 16.20
C LEU A 122 -7.31 -5.07 17.51
N LYS A 123 -7.73 -6.07 18.29
CA LYS A 123 -7.08 -6.47 19.55
C LYS A 123 -5.67 -7.05 19.34
N SER A 124 -5.42 -7.74 18.23
CA SER A 124 -4.12 -8.35 17.94
C SER A 124 -3.11 -7.38 17.32
N ALA A 125 -3.57 -6.27 16.73
CA ALA A 125 -2.72 -5.30 16.06
C ALA A 125 -1.67 -4.70 17.00
N ASN A 126 -0.41 -4.73 16.57
CA ASN A 126 0.72 -4.14 17.29
C ASN A 126 0.97 -2.68 16.89
N SER A 127 0.62 -2.33 15.66
CA SER A 127 0.75 -0.98 15.13
C SER A 127 -0.49 -0.65 14.31
N VAL A 128 -1.02 0.55 14.48
CA VAL A 128 -2.17 1.06 13.74
C VAL A 128 -1.84 2.44 13.21
N TYR A 129 -2.17 2.69 11.96
CA TYR A 129 -1.96 3.95 11.27
C TYR A 129 -3.29 4.40 10.68
N LEU A 130 -3.83 5.52 11.19
CA LEU A 130 -5.06 6.10 10.67
C LEU A 130 -4.74 7.39 9.91
N MET A 131 -5.11 7.42 8.64
CA MET A 131 -4.97 8.62 7.79
C MET A 131 -6.12 9.61 8.01
N HIS A 132 -7.22 9.16 8.60
CA HIS A 132 -8.36 9.97 8.97
C HIS A 132 -9.13 9.26 10.10
N CYS A 133 -9.86 10.01 10.92
CA CYS A 133 -10.70 9.50 11.97
C CYS A 133 -12.12 10.08 11.84
N ARG A 134 -13.11 9.22 11.87
CA ARG A 134 -14.51 9.58 11.88
C ARG A 134 -15.05 9.50 13.33
N PRO A 135 -16.18 10.16 13.65
CA PRO A 135 -16.81 10.03 14.97
C PRO A 135 -17.08 8.57 15.38
N GLU A 136 -17.46 7.72 14.42
CA GLU A 136 -17.74 6.29 14.66
C GLU A 136 -16.49 5.50 15.09
N ASP A 137 -15.31 5.97 14.74
CA ASP A 137 -14.03 5.31 15.05
C ASP A 137 -13.58 5.58 16.50
N GLU A 138 -14.10 6.64 17.16
CA GLU A 138 -13.68 7.08 18.49
C GLU A 138 -13.76 5.97 19.52
N ARG A 139 -14.88 5.26 19.57
CA ARG A 139 -15.09 4.16 20.53
C ARG A 139 -14.07 3.04 20.34
N ALA A 140 -13.83 2.62 19.11
CA ALA A 140 -12.85 1.57 18.82
C ALA A 140 -11.42 2.02 19.18
N LEU A 141 -11.09 3.29 18.97
CA LEU A 141 -9.78 3.86 19.34
C LEU A 141 -9.58 3.89 20.87
N VAL A 142 -10.60 4.18 21.62
CA VAL A 142 -10.56 4.15 23.09
C VAL A 142 -10.52 2.71 23.60
N ASP A 143 -11.47 1.88 23.19
CA ASP A 143 -11.68 0.53 23.76
C ASP A 143 -10.57 -0.44 23.37
N HIS A 144 -10.14 -0.46 22.08
CA HIS A 144 -9.15 -1.40 21.61
C HIS A 144 -7.72 -0.87 21.67
N PHE A 145 -7.54 0.44 21.50
CA PHE A 145 -6.20 1.02 21.36
C PHE A 145 -5.81 1.94 22.50
N GLN A 146 -6.71 2.23 23.44
CA GLN A 146 -6.46 3.08 24.61
C GLN A 146 -5.92 4.45 24.23
N VAL A 147 -6.36 4.99 23.09
CA VAL A 147 -5.98 6.32 22.64
C VAL A 147 -6.69 7.35 23.52
N PRO A 148 -5.98 8.35 24.10
CA PRO A 148 -6.61 9.39 24.87
C PRO A 148 -7.63 10.19 24.02
N GLU A 149 -8.84 10.43 24.52
CA GLU A 149 -9.87 11.18 23.80
C GLU A 149 -9.38 12.55 23.32
N VAL A 150 -8.54 13.23 24.11
CA VAL A 150 -7.96 14.52 23.71
C VAL A 150 -7.12 14.39 22.43
N THR A 151 -6.43 13.28 22.25
CA THR A 151 -5.63 13.01 21.03
C THR A 151 -6.55 12.74 19.84
N ILE A 152 -7.62 11.97 20.06
CA ILE A 152 -8.60 11.66 18.99
C ILE A 152 -9.27 12.97 18.54
N ARG A 153 -9.76 13.80 19.46
CA ARG A 153 -10.40 15.09 19.13
C ARG A 153 -9.45 16.04 18.38
N LYS A 154 -8.17 16.11 18.78
CA LYS A 154 -7.18 16.89 18.06
C LYS A 154 -6.95 16.36 16.64
N PHE A 155 -6.90 15.03 16.47
CA PHE A 155 -6.70 14.42 15.16
C PHE A 155 -7.90 14.64 14.23
N MET A 156 -9.13 14.56 14.74
CA MET A 156 -10.35 14.83 13.98
C MET A 156 -10.44 16.27 13.44
N GLN A 157 -9.75 17.22 14.07
CA GLN A 157 -9.71 18.61 13.61
C GLN A 157 -8.72 18.83 12.44
N ILE A 158 -7.87 17.86 12.16
CA ILE A 158 -6.89 17.96 11.08
C ILE A 158 -7.57 17.60 9.75
N PRO A 159 -7.44 18.46 8.71
CA PRO A 159 -7.97 18.17 7.39
C PRO A 159 -7.44 16.86 6.83
N LYS A 160 -8.31 16.10 6.17
CA LYS A 160 -7.93 14.86 5.47
C LYS A 160 -7.04 15.16 4.28
N GLY A 161 -6.00 14.34 4.10
CA GLY A 161 -5.11 14.38 2.94
C GLY A 161 -3.90 15.30 3.13
N PRO A 162 -3.16 15.56 2.05
CA PRO A 162 -1.97 16.39 2.11
C PRO A 162 -2.32 17.85 2.42
N ALA A 163 -1.52 18.47 3.27
CA ALA A 163 -1.65 19.88 3.60
C ALA A 163 -1.42 20.76 2.36
N ALA A 164 -2.18 21.83 2.24
CA ALA A 164 -2.12 22.74 1.09
C ALA A 164 -0.75 23.46 0.93
N ASP A 165 0.02 23.54 2.00
CA ASP A 165 1.36 24.11 2.05
C ASP A 165 2.48 23.11 1.65
N GLY A 166 2.11 21.91 1.21
CA GLY A 166 3.08 20.86 0.86
C GLY A 166 3.79 20.21 2.06
N SER A 167 3.40 20.54 3.31
CA SER A 167 4.07 20.02 4.51
C SER A 167 3.77 18.55 4.81
N GLY A 168 3.01 17.86 3.95
CA GLY A 168 2.73 16.44 4.04
C GLY A 168 1.34 16.11 4.59
N THR A 169 1.13 14.83 4.88
CA THR A 169 -0.14 14.26 5.37
C THR A 169 0.00 13.88 6.84
N SER A 170 -0.90 14.40 7.69
CA SER A 170 -0.96 14.00 9.09
C SER A 170 -1.70 12.67 9.25
N PHE A 171 -1.22 11.83 10.17
CA PHE A 171 -1.83 10.57 10.52
C PHE A 171 -1.67 10.27 12.02
N LEU A 172 -2.60 9.50 12.58
CA LEU A 172 -2.49 9.00 13.94
C LEU A 172 -1.79 7.64 13.92
N ALA A 173 -0.67 7.54 14.62
CA ALA A 173 0.05 6.29 14.82
C ALA A 173 -0.14 5.78 16.25
N VAL A 174 -0.51 4.51 16.39
CA VAL A 174 -0.64 3.83 17.67
C VAL A 174 0.26 2.61 17.68
N PHE A 175 1.10 2.49 18.70
CA PHE A 175 2.03 1.38 18.87
C PHE A 175 1.81 0.67 20.19
N ARG A 176 1.79 -0.66 20.18
CA ARG A 176 1.84 -1.47 21.38
C ARG A 176 3.30 -1.71 21.76
N THR A 177 3.68 -1.29 22.94
CA THR A 177 5.03 -1.49 23.49
C THR A 177 4.98 -2.33 24.75
N LYS A 178 6.14 -2.74 25.26
CA LYS A 178 6.23 -3.42 26.56
C LYS A 178 5.78 -2.57 27.73
N ALA A 179 5.90 -1.23 27.59
CA ALA A 179 5.53 -0.26 28.63
C ALA A 179 4.06 0.21 28.51
N GLY A 180 3.32 -0.26 27.54
CA GLY A 180 1.94 0.15 27.26
C GLY A 180 1.75 0.58 25.80
N ARG A 181 0.68 1.31 25.54
CA ARG A 181 0.35 1.86 24.22
C ARG A 181 0.82 3.30 24.12
N ILE A 182 1.31 3.65 22.94
CA ILE A 182 1.77 5.01 22.59
C ILE A 182 0.97 5.46 21.40
N ALA A 183 0.33 6.64 21.49
CA ALA A 183 -0.42 7.23 20.41
C ALA A 183 0.10 8.63 20.10
N HIS A 184 0.51 8.87 18.85
CA HIS A 184 1.01 10.16 18.39
C HIS A 184 0.41 10.56 17.05
N ILE A 185 0.12 11.84 16.90
CA ILE A 185 -0.16 12.44 15.61
C ILE A 185 1.18 12.74 14.95
N LEU A 186 1.46 12.08 13.86
CA LEU A 186 2.68 12.20 13.08
C LEU A 186 2.35 12.84 11.72
N LYS A 187 3.38 13.30 11.04
CA LYS A 187 3.28 13.85 9.68
C LYS A 187 4.18 13.05 8.75
N ASN A 188 3.62 12.56 7.66
CA ASN A 188 4.37 11.93 6.57
C ASN A 188 4.64 12.99 5.50
N THR A 189 5.93 13.23 5.24
CA THR A 189 6.39 14.13 4.18
C THR A 189 7.10 13.30 3.13
N ALA A 190 6.59 13.31 1.91
CA ALA A 190 7.23 12.70 0.75
C ALA A 190 7.78 13.80 -0.14
N GLY A 191 8.95 13.58 -0.73
CA GLY A 191 9.51 14.51 -1.71
C GLY A 191 8.73 14.50 -3.03
N PRO A 192 8.84 15.55 -3.87
CA PRO A 192 8.09 15.62 -5.13
C PRO A 192 8.29 14.41 -6.04
N LYS A 193 9.50 13.88 -6.13
CA LYS A 193 9.79 12.67 -6.93
C LYS A 193 9.03 11.45 -6.46
N GLU A 194 8.93 11.27 -5.15
CA GLU A 194 8.20 10.17 -4.53
C GLU A 194 6.69 10.36 -4.70
N LEU A 195 6.19 11.58 -4.51
CA LEU A 195 4.78 11.90 -4.75
C LEU A 195 4.40 11.60 -6.21
N TRP A 196 5.24 11.94 -7.18
CA TRP A 196 5.01 11.61 -8.58
C TRP A 196 5.04 10.10 -8.84
N ALA A 197 5.90 9.34 -8.17
CA ALA A 197 5.93 7.88 -8.29
C ALA A 197 4.64 7.23 -7.79
N LEU A 198 4.05 7.80 -6.72
CA LEU A 198 2.89 7.25 -6.01
C LEU A 198 1.55 7.89 -6.42
N SER A 199 1.57 8.93 -7.28
CA SER A 199 0.33 9.61 -7.69
C SER A 199 -0.62 8.66 -8.41
N SER A 200 -1.89 8.65 -7.96
CA SER A 200 -2.99 7.87 -8.53
C SER A 200 -4.08 8.76 -9.15
N SER A 201 -3.94 10.09 -9.12
CA SER A 201 -4.92 10.95 -9.75
C SER A 201 -4.87 10.82 -11.28
N PRO A 202 -6.02 10.72 -11.99
CA PRO A 202 -6.04 10.40 -13.42
C PRO A 202 -5.21 11.38 -14.28
N GLY A 203 -5.22 12.66 -13.96
CA GLY A 203 -4.45 13.68 -14.71
C GLY A 203 -2.95 13.54 -14.51
N ASP A 204 -2.51 13.32 -13.26
CA ASP A 204 -1.10 13.15 -12.92
C ASP A 204 -0.56 11.83 -13.46
N THR A 205 -1.34 10.75 -13.35
CA THR A 205 -0.97 9.44 -13.90
C THR A 205 -0.79 9.53 -15.41
N ALA A 206 -1.76 10.11 -16.14
CA ALA A 206 -1.64 10.28 -17.58
C ALA A 206 -0.43 11.15 -17.98
N LEU A 207 -0.15 12.24 -17.26
CA LEU A 207 1.02 13.07 -17.52
C LEU A 207 2.32 12.29 -17.30
N ARG A 208 2.43 11.56 -16.20
CA ARG A 208 3.58 10.72 -15.90
C ARG A 208 3.80 9.63 -16.94
N ASP A 209 2.73 8.95 -17.34
CA ASP A 209 2.80 7.87 -18.30
C ASP A 209 3.26 8.37 -19.68
N TYR A 210 2.81 9.54 -20.15
CA TYR A 210 3.35 10.16 -21.36
C TYR A 210 4.85 10.46 -21.26
N LEU A 211 5.35 10.90 -20.10
CA LEU A 211 6.79 11.09 -19.93
C LEU A 211 7.55 9.75 -19.90
N TYR A 212 6.95 8.70 -19.36
CA TYR A 212 7.56 7.35 -19.32
C TYR A 212 7.62 6.67 -20.70
N GLU A 213 6.75 7.07 -21.66
CA GLU A 213 6.85 6.62 -23.05
C GLU A 213 8.11 7.13 -23.75
N GLU A 214 8.58 8.33 -23.39
CA GLU A 214 9.66 9.03 -24.06
C GLU A 214 11.00 9.03 -23.27
N LEU A 215 10.93 8.83 -21.96
CA LEU A 215 12.06 8.96 -21.04
C LEU A 215 12.10 7.79 -20.05
N ASP A 216 13.29 7.53 -19.52
CA ASP A 216 13.38 6.60 -18.37
C ASP A 216 12.65 7.16 -17.15
N GLY A 217 12.14 6.24 -16.31
CA GLY A 217 11.27 6.62 -15.19
C GLY A 217 11.94 7.50 -14.13
N ALA A 218 13.26 7.49 -13.97
CA ALA A 218 13.95 8.36 -13.02
C ALA A 218 14.01 9.78 -13.56
N THR A 219 14.45 9.95 -14.80
CA THR A 219 14.52 11.25 -15.53
C THR A 219 13.14 11.89 -15.62
N ALA A 220 12.10 11.11 -15.97
CA ALA A 220 10.73 11.61 -16.04
C ALA A 220 10.24 12.18 -14.69
N ARG A 221 10.48 11.48 -13.59
CA ARG A 221 10.12 11.96 -12.24
C ARG A 221 10.93 13.18 -11.80
N ASP A 222 12.19 13.28 -12.22
CA ASP A 222 13.01 14.45 -11.96
C ASP A 222 12.43 15.69 -12.64
N ILE A 223 12.08 15.58 -13.90
CA ILE A 223 11.46 16.65 -14.69
C ILE A 223 10.11 17.05 -14.10
N LEU A 224 9.27 16.07 -13.74
CA LEU A 224 7.98 16.33 -13.11
C LEU A 224 8.13 17.04 -11.76
N ALA A 225 9.08 16.61 -10.93
CA ALA A 225 9.34 17.21 -9.62
C ALA A 225 9.83 18.66 -9.72
N GLU A 226 10.65 18.98 -10.73
CA GLU A 226 11.12 20.35 -10.98
C GLU A 226 10.03 21.28 -11.48
N ASN A 227 9.08 20.78 -12.28
CA ASN A 227 7.98 21.58 -12.79
C ASN A 227 6.81 21.69 -11.81
N PHE A 228 6.66 20.73 -10.90
CA PHE A 228 5.54 20.62 -9.96
C PHE A 228 6.05 20.17 -8.59
N GLU A 229 6.59 21.09 -7.83
CA GLU A 229 7.22 20.85 -6.52
C GLU A 229 6.31 20.22 -5.45
N HIS A 230 4.99 20.30 -5.63
CA HIS A 230 4.01 19.68 -4.74
C HIS A 230 3.54 18.28 -5.22
N GLY A 231 4.20 17.70 -6.22
CA GLY A 231 3.94 16.35 -6.70
C GLY A 231 2.63 16.17 -7.47
N SER A 232 2.02 17.26 -7.95
CA SER A 232 0.78 17.20 -8.76
C SER A 232 0.68 18.37 -9.75
N ALA A 233 0.25 18.04 -10.96
CA ALA A 233 -0.07 18.99 -12.03
C ALA A 233 -1.59 19.23 -12.17
N GLN A 234 -2.41 18.64 -11.30
CA GLN A 234 -3.88 18.61 -11.42
C GLN A 234 -4.47 20.01 -11.67
N ARG A 235 -4.05 21.02 -10.90
CA ARG A 235 -4.52 22.39 -11.05
C ARG A 235 -4.19 22.99 -12.43
N VAL A 236 -3.01 22.72 -12.95
CA VAL A 236 -2.57 23.19 -14.27
C VAL A 236 -3.35 22.48 -15.37
N ILE A 237 -3.54 21.18 -15.25
CA ILE A 237 -4.33 20.37 -16.20
C ILE A 237 -5.78 20.84 -16.22
N GLU A 238 -6.41 21.04 -15.08
CA GLU A 238 -7.78 21.55 -14.98
C GLU A 238 -7.94 22.95 -15.56
N PHE A 239 -7.01 23.84 -15.25
CA PHE A 239 -7.01 25.19 -15.81
C PHE A 239 -6.90 25.17 -17.34
N ARG A 240 -5.99 24.36 -17.89
CA ARG A 240 -5.80 24.22 -19.34
C ARG A 240 -7.02 23.58 -20.01
N ARG A 241 -7.65 22.58 -19.40
CA ARG A 241 -8.88 21.94 -19.89
C ARG A 241 -10.02 22.95 -20.00
N LYS A 242 -10.23 23.78 -18.97
CA LYS A 242 -11.24 24.85 -19.00
C LYS A 242 -11.01 25.87 -20.11
N LYS A 243 -9.73 26.14 -20.45
CA LYS A 243 -9.36 27.10 -21.48
C LYS A 243 -9.42 26.53 -22.90
N ALA A 244 -9.18 25.24 -23.08
CA ALA A 244 -9.12 24.57 -24.38
C ALA A 244 -10.51 24.27 -24.98
N GLY A 245 -11.59 24.27 -24.15
CA GLY A 245 -12.93 23.85 -24.58
C GLY A 245 -13.08 22.34 -24.73
N GLU A 246 -14.32 21.88 -25.01
CA GLU A 246 -14.65 20.45 -25.02
C GLU A 246 -13.90 19.62 -26.10
N GLN A 247 -13.58 20.24 -27.23
CA GLN A 247 -12.98 19.53 -28.37
C GLN A 247 -11.50 19.17 -28.17
N ASP A 248 -10.77 19.84 -27.31
CA ASP A 248 -9.32 19.61 -27.10
C ASP A 248 -8.95 19.18 -25.67
N ALA A 249 -9.94 19.04 -24.80
CA ALA A 249 -9.73 18.67 -23.40
C ALA A 249 -8.98 17.33 -23.21
N GLY A 250 -9.14 16.39 -24.15
CA GLY A 250 -8.46 15.09 -24.14
C GLY A 250 -6.96 15.16 -24.39
N ASN A 251 -6.50 16.16 -25.15
CA ASN A 251 -5.10 16.31 -25.56
C ASN A 251 -4.27 17.16 -24.61
N VAL A 252 -4.91 17.87 -23.68
CA VAL A 252 -4.23 18.83 -22.77
C VAL A 252 -3.04 18.21 -22.04
N THR A 253 -3.19 17.02 -21.52
CA THR A 253 -2.15 16.35 -20.76
C THR A 253 -0.95 15.97 -21.64
N ARG A 254 -1.22 15.52 -22.87
CA ARG A 254 -0.19 15.19 -23.85
C ARG A 254 0.58 16.42 -24.33
N HIS A 255 -0.12 17.53 -24.57
CA HIS A 255 0.52 18.81 -24.92
C HIS A 255 1.40 19.33 -23.78
N LEU A 256 0.92 19.22 -22.54
CA LEU A 256 1.70 19.58 -21.36
C LEU A 256 2.97 18.72 -21.23
N ALA A 257 2.88 17.41 -21.46
CA ALA A 257 4.02 16.51 -21.44
C ALA A 257 5.09 16.94 -22.47
N ARG A 258 4.69 17.18 -23.72
CA ARG A 258 5.60 17.64 -24.78
C ARG A 258 6.28 18.97 -24.42
N GLU A 259 5.51 19.94 -23.97
CA GLU A 259 6.06 21.24 -23.57
C GLU A 259 7.13 21.12 -22.47
N ILE A 260 6.91 20.24 -21.49
CA ILE A 260 7.85 20.01 -20.38
C ILE A 260 9.13 19.34 -20.89
N ILE A 261 9.00 18.36 -21.78
CA ILE A 261 10.15 17.63 -22.38
C ILE A 261 10.98 18.58 -23.24
N GLU A 262 10.33 19.37 -24.11
CA GLU A 262 11.00 20.32 -25.02
C GLU A 262 11.75 21.42 -24.23
N LYS A 263 11.18 21.95 -23.16
CA LYS A 263 11.84 22.95 -22.29
C LYS A 263 13.16 22.46 -21.69
N ARG A 264 13.31 21.16 -21.53
CA ARG A 264 14.55 20.53 -21.02
C ARG A 264 15.55 20.20 -22.14
N GLY A 265 15.24 20.51 -23.39
CA GLY A 265 16.12 20.23 -24.54
C GLY A 265 16.13 18.77 -24.99
N TYR A 266 15.21 17.95 -24.52
CA TYR A 266 14.98 16.62 -25.09
C TYR A 266 14.21 16.80 -26.40
N ARG A 267 14.77 16.30 -27.50
CA ARG A 267 14.05 16.24 -28.79
C ARG A 267 13.20 14.98 -28.81
N LEU A 268 11.89 15.16 -29.07
CA LEU A 268 10.96 14.06 -29.31
C LEU A 268 11.18 13.46 -30.69
#